data_a2abd320c12c1a67e3f1492ea2b73270
#
_entry.id   a2abd320c12c1a67e3f1492ea2b73270
#
_cell.length_a   1.000
_cell.length_b   1.000
_cell.length_c   1.000
_cell.angle_alpha   90.00
_cell.angle_beta   90.00
_cell.angle_gamma   90.00
#
_symmetry.space_group_name_H-M   'P 1'
#
loop_
_entity.id
_entity.type
_entity.pdbx_description
1 polymer ?
#
loop_
_entity_poly.entity_id
_entity_poly.type
_entity_poly.pdbx_seq_one_letter_code
_entity_poly.pdbx_strand_id
1 'polypeptide(L)'
;MRHDSTRCCPGLLPIFGPCGVAAPADPAGAGGPAPKSAGPVDRSALLDLAAAARILAAEGVVDAFGHVSMRHPKSPERYLMSRSCAPALQTADDIIEYDLDSTPINSNGRGSFLERYIHGQIYRSRPDVMSVVHSHSPSVIPYGLTGLPMRAMYHNAAFLAAGVPVFRVEETFGATNMLVSDNKMGQELARVIGDKSVALMRAHGSVACGPSLQIAVFRAVYTEVSARVQQAALAHGLSIAALSAEEGRLADETNLAACMRAWELWRGQVVF
;
A
#
# COMPACT_ATOMS: atom_id res chain seq x y z
N MET A 1 -61.19 -14.48 13.30
CA MET A 1 -60.71 -13.08 13.19
C MET A 1 -59.41 -13.12 12.44
N ARG A 2 -59.41 -12.68 11.21
CA ARG A 2 -58.25 -12.62 10.34
C ARG A 2 -57.66 -11.23 10.44
N HIS A 3 -56.39 -11.07 10.82
CA HIS A 3 -55.68 -9.79 10.70
C HIS A 3 -54.76 -9.87 9.48
N ASP A 4 -55.22 -9.17 8.48
CA ASP A 4 -54.47 -8.77 7.29
C ASP A 4 -53.67 -7.51 7.64
N SER A 5 -52.36 -7.54 7.41
CA SER A 5 -51.53 -6.34 7.50
C SER A 5 -50.39 -6.37 6.49
N THR A 6 -50.77 -6.25 5.22
CA THR A 6 -49.87 -5.78 4.15
C THR A 6 -49.75 -4.28 4.26
N ARG A 7 -48.65 -3.76 4.85
CA ARG A 7 -48.19 -2.38 4.64
C ARG A 7 -46.94 -2.42 3.82
N CYS A 8 -47.10 -2.15 2.54
CA CYS A 8 -46.01 -1.76 1.65
C CYS A 8 -45.38 -0.43 2.14
N CYS A 9 -44.09 -0.43 2.38
CA CYS A 9 -43.32 0.79 2.47
C CYS A 9 -43.08 1.33 1.05
N PRO A 10 -43.35 2.62 0.76
CA PRO A 10 -43.05 3.20 -0.54
C PRO A 10 -41.55 3.43 -0.67
N GLY A 11 -41.06 3.17 -1.89
CA GLY A 11 -39.70 3.14 -2.37
C GLY A 11 -38.76 4.22 -1.86
N LEU A 12 -37.63 3.77 -1.33
CA LEU A 12 -36.40 4.56 -1.36
C LEU A 12 -35.82 4.47 -2.77
N LEU A 13 -35.91 5.56 -3.50
CA LEU A 13 -35.14 5.76 -4.72
C LEU A 13 -33.63 5.74 -4.37
N PRO A 14 -32.76 5.14 -5.18
CA PRO A 14 -31.33 5.19 -4.93
C PRO A 14 -30.81 6.62 -5.16
N ILE A 15 -30.48 7.30 -4.09
CA ILE A 15 -29.75 8.58 -4.13
C ILE A 15 -28.26 8.24 -4.25
N PHE A 16 -27.84 7.71 -5.36
CA PHE A 16 -26.44 7.67 -5.77
C PHE A 16 -26.34 8.19 -7.20
N GLY A 17 -26.33 9.50 -7.32
CA GLY A 17 -25.73 10.15 -8.46
C GLY A 17 -24.22 9.85 -8.45
N PRO A 18 -23.52 9.92 -9.61
CA PRO A 18 -22.08 9.69 -9.64
C PRO A 18 -21.41 10.70 -8.71
N CYS A 19 -20.70 10.19 -7.69
CA CYS A 19 -19.90 11.01 -6.79
C CYS A 19 -18.68 11.54 -7.56
N GLY A 20 -18.94 12.56 -8.36
CA GLY A 20 -17.93 13.32 -9.09
C GLY A 20 -17.36 14.42 -8.21
N VAL A 21 -16.67 14.07 -7.13
CA VAL A 21 -15.69 14.98 -6.55
C VAL A 21 -14.47 14.87 -7.43
N ALA A 22 -14.33 15.80 -8.39
CA ALA A 22 -13.09 15.95 -9.13
C ALA A 22 -11.95 16.12 -8.11
N ALA A 23 -10.99 15.22 -8.13
CA ALA A 23 -9.73 15.44 -7.43
C ALA A 23 -9.20 16.81 -7.89
N PRO A 24 -8.62 17.63 -6.99
CA PRO A 24 -8.05 18.92 -7.39
C PRO A 24 -7.09 18.66 -8.54
N ALA A 25 -7.21 19.50 -9.60
CA ALA A 25 -6.32 19.43 -10.76
C ALA A 25 -4.88 19.48 -10.25
N ASP A 26 -4.03 18.56 -10.73
CA ASP A 26 -2.61 18.57 -10.42
C ASP A 26 -2.07 19.98 -10.68
N PRO A 27 -1.30 20.60 -9.76
CA PRO A 27 -0.63 21.84 -10.05
C PRO A 27 0.30 21.57 -11.23
N ALA A 28 0.05 22.25 -12.35
CA ALA A 28 0.81 22.11 -13.58
C ALA A 28 2.31 22.23 -13.26
N GLY A 29 3.02 21.12 -13.34
CA GLY A 29 4.47 21.06 -13.24
C GLY A 29 5.09 21.93 -14.35
N ALA A 30 6.19 22.61 -14.00
CA ALA A 30 6.93 23.49 -14.88
C ALA A 30 7.17 22.88 -16.26
N GLY A 31 6.84 23.63 -17.31
CA GLY A 31 6.71 23.28 -18.72
C GLY A 31 7.89 22.59 -19.41
N GLY A 32 8.05 21.29 -19.15
CA GLY A 32 8.81 20.38 -19.99
C GLY A 32 7.88 19.53 -20.86
N PRO A 33 8.38 18.91 -21.96
CA PRO A 33 7.57 18.00 -22.76
C PRO A 33 7.10 16.83 -21.86
N ALA A 34 5.82 16.45 -21.99
CA ALA A 34 5.26 15.33 -21.22
C ALA A 34 6.12 14.06 -21.40
N PRO A 35 6.44 13.33 -20.32
CA PRO A 35 7.27 12.14 -20.42
C PRO A 35 6.58 11.11 -21.31
N LYS A 36 7.36 10.43 -22.17
CA LYS A 36 6.85 9.39 -23.07
C LYS A 36 6.66 8.09 -22.30
N SER A 37 5.62 7.31 -22.66
CA SER A 37 5.39 5.97 -22.14
C SER A 37 6.56 5.04 -22.41
N ALA A 38 6.87 4.14 -21.48
CA ALA A 38 7.85 3.06 -21.67
C ALA A 38 7.33 1.91 -22.57
N GLY A 39 6.10 2.02 -23.05
CA GLY A 39 5.46 1.08 -23.94
C GLY A 39 4.47 0.12 -23.25
N PRO A 40 3.84 -0.76 -24.01
CA PRO A 40 2.78 -1.60 -23.48
C PRO A 40 3.29 -2.61 -22.45
N VAL A 41 2.45 -2.87 -21.46
CA VAL A 41 2.66 -3.88 -20.41
C VAL A 41 1.73 -5.05 -20.68
N ASP A 42 2.20 -6.26 -20.40
CA ASP A 42 1.40 -7.47 -20.56
C ASP A 42 0.14 -7.39 -19.68
N ARG A 43 -1.00 -7.76 -20.26
CA ARG A 43 -2.30 -7.68 -19.54
C ARG A 43 -2.30 -8.55 -18.27
N SER A 44 -1.58 -9.66 -18.24
CA SER A 44 -1.42 -10.49 -17.04
C SER A 44 -0.79 -9.72 -15.88
N ALA A 45 0.25 -8.92 -16.13
CA ALA A 45 0.88 -8.09 -15.10
C ALA A 45 -0.06 -7.00 -14.58
N LEU A 46 -0.88 -6.40 -15.45
CA LEU A 46 -1.90 -5.42 -15.06
C LEU A 46 -3.02 -6.08 -14.22
N LEU A 47 -3.44 -7.30 -14.59
CA LEU A 47 -4.39 -8.08 -13.81
C LEU A 47 -3.83 -8.46 -12.44
N ASP A 48 -2.56 -8.81 -12.35
CA ASP A 48 -1.91 -9.13 -11.08
C ASP A 48 -1.79 -7.89 -10.18
N LEU A 49 -1.50 -6.71 -10.76
CA LEU A 49 -1.48 -5.46 -9.99
C LEU A 49 -2.88 -5.10 -9.43
N ALA A 50 -3.92 -5.25 -10.24
CA ALA A 50 -5.30 -5.06 -9.79
C ALA A 50 -5.70 -6.11 -8.74
N ALA A 51 -5.26 -7.37 -8.92
CA ALA A 51 -5.49 -8.43 -7.94
C ALA A 51 -4.79 -8.13 -6.62
N ALA A 52 -3.58 -7.61 -6.64
CA ALA A 52 -2.85 -7.21 -5.43
C ALA A 52 -3.66 -6.22 -4.58
N ALA A 53 -4.27 -5.21 -5.20
CA ALA A 53 -5.13 -4.26 -4.48
C ALA A 53 -6.35 -4.95 -3.85
N ARG A 54 -7.00 -5.84 -4.57
CA ARG A 54 -8.16 -6.62 -4.07
C ARG A 54 -7.77 -7.59 -2.96
N ILE A 55 -6.61 -8.24 -3.06
CA ILE A 55 -6.05 -9.09 -2.00
C ILE A 55 -5.83 -8.27 -0.74
N LEU A 56 -5.17 -7.13 -0.83
CA LEU A 56 -4.92 -6.25 0.32
C LEU A 56 -6.22 -5.81 1.00
N ALA A 57 -7.28 -5.56 0.23
CA ALA A 57 -8.60 -5.24 0.77
C ALA A 57 -9.26 -6.47 1.44
N ALA A 58 -9.18 -7.64 0.83
CA ALA A 58 -9.73 -8.89 1.39
C ALA A 58 -9.02 -9.31 2.68
N GLU A 59 -7.71 -9.09 2.77
CA GLU A 59 -6.88 -9.38 3.96
C GLU A 59 -6.95 -8.28 5.03
N GLY A 60 -7.74 -7.20 4.83
CA GLY A 60 -7.96 -6.14 5.80
C GLY A 60 -6.75 -5.22 6.01
N VAL A 61 -5.85 -5.16 5.04
CA VAL A 61 -4.69 -4.25 5.04
C VAL A 61 -5.08 -2.86 4.57
N VAL A 62 -5.98 -2.77 3.61
CA VAL A 62 -6.56 -1.53 3.08
C VAL A 62 -8.09 -1.62 3.11
N ASP A 63 -8.75 -0.46 3.09
CA ASP A 63 -10.20 -0.35 2.99
C ASP A 63 -10.60 0.39 1.69
N ALA A 64 -11.30 1.52 1.79
CA ALA A 64 -11.53 2.42 0.66
C ALA A 64 -10.26 3.22 0.28
N PHE A 65 -9.27 3.23 1.14
CA PHE A 65 -8.02 3.96 1.03
C PHE A 65 -6.81 3.01 1.07
N GLY A 66 -5.65 3.54 0.66
CA GLY A 66 -4.45 2.74 0.44
C GLY A 66 -4.28 2.35 -1.02
N HIS A 67 -3.07 2.00 -1.39
CA HIS A 67 -2.73 1.72 -2.78
C HIS A 67 -1.46 0.87 -2.92
N VAL A 68 -1.38 0.17 -4.04
CA VAL A 68 -0.23 -0.65 -4.41
C VAL A 68 0.26 -0.23 -5.80
N SER A 69 1.56 -0.29 -6.00
CA SER A 69 2.20 -0.06 -7.29
C SER A 69 3.23 -1.13 -7.60
N MET A 70 3.61 -1.21 -8.87
CA MET A 70 4.75 -2.00 -9.31
C MET A 70 5.63 -1.19 -10.28
N ARG A 71 6.94 -1.42 -10.24
CA ARG A 71 7.86 -0.82 -11.21
C ARG A 71 7.51 -1.33 -12.61
N HIS A 72 7.63 -0.48 -13.62
CA HIS A 72 7.33 -0.85 -15.00
C HIS A 72 8.32 -1.90 -15.50
N PRO A 73 7.87 -3.03 -16.08
CA PRO A 73 8.74 -4.16 -16.43
C PRO A 73 9.78 -3.84 -17.50
N LYS A 74 9.55 -2.78 -18.31
CA LYS A 74 10.44 -2.37 -19.40
C LYS A 74 11.26 -1.11 -19.08
N SER A 75 11.02 -0.46 -17.94
CA SER A 75 11.73 0.78 -17.59
C SER A 75 11.84 0.97 -16.08
N PRO A 76 13.04 1.02 -15.51
CA PRO A 76 13.23 1.29 -14.08
C PRO A 76 12.80 2.71 -13.68
N GLU A 77 12.72 3.64 -14.64
CA GLU A 77 12.32 5.04 -14.45
C GLU A 77 10.80 5.26 -14.49
N ARG A 78 10.02 4.18 -14.48
CA ARG A 78 8.56 4.20 -14.56
C ARG A 78 7.96 3.25 -13.54
N TYR A 79 6.74 3.55 -13.11
CA TYR A 79 5.94 2.65 -12.29
C TYR A 79 4.47 2.67 -12.70
N LEU A 80 3.74 1.66 -12.29
CA LEU A 80 2.35 1.41 -12.59
C LEU A 80 1.55 1.44 -11.29
N MET A 81 0.45 2.18 -11.26
CA MET A 81 -0.49 2.22 -10.15
C MET A 81 -1.89 2.53 -10.70
N SER A 82 -2.94 2.12 -9.99
CA SER A 82 -4.29 2.43 -10.46
C SER A 82 -4.61 3.93 -10.36
N ARG A 83 -5.64 4.35 -11.10
CA ARG A 83 -6.32 5.62 -10.81
C ARG A 83 -6.81 5.66 -9.37
N SER A 84 -7.12 6.85 -8.86
CA SER A 84 -7.74 7.01 -7.54
C SER A 84 -9.12 6.35 -7.49
N CYS A 85 -9.17 5.13 -6.93
CA CYS A 85 -10.40 4.38 -6.66
C CYS A 85 -10.16 3.38 -5.53
N ALA A 86 -11.25 2.91 -4.91
CA ALA A 86 -11.15 1.94 -3.82
C ALA A 86 -10.44 0.64 -4.27
N PRO A 87 -9.46 0.13 -3.48
CA PRO A 87 -8.67 -1.04 -3.83
C PRO A 87 -9.48 -2.27 -4.23
N ALA A 88 -10.58 -2.55 -3.53
CA ALA A 88 -11.46 -3.69 -3.82
C ALA A 88 -12.15 -3.62 -5.19
N LEU A 89 -12.21 -2.45 -5.82
CA LEU A 89 -12.90 -2.22 -7.10
C LEU A 89 -11.94 -2.11 -8.29
N GLN A 90 -10.63 -2.16 -8.05
CA GLN A 90 -9.63 -1.97 -9.10
C GLN A 90 -9.68 -3.06 -10.18
N THR A 91 -9.46 -2.64 -11.41
CA THR A 91 -9.34 -3.50 -12.60
C THR A 91 -8.05 -3.20 -13.36
N ALA A 92 -7.69 -4.04 -14.31
CA ALA A 92 -6.52 -3.81 -15.16
C ALA A 92 -6.63 -2.51 -15.99
N ASP A 93 -7.85 -2.06 -16.29
CA ASP A 93 -8.09 -0.87 -17.10
C ASP A 93 -7.96 0.44 -16.28
N ASP A 94 -7.89 0.33 -14.95
CA ASP A 94 -7.65 1.45 -14.04
C ASP A 94 -6.17 1.84 -13.93
N ILE A 95 -5.25 1.02 -14.45
CA ILE A 95 -3.81 1.21 -14.26
C ILE A 95 -3.31 2.39 -15.11
N ILE A 96 -2.51 3.24 -14.48
CA ILE A 96 -1.85 4.42 -15.04
C ILE A 96 -0.34 4.23 -14.89
N GLU A 97 0.41 4.63 -15.92
CA GLU A 97 1.86 4.73 -15.89
C GLU A 97 2.29 6.10 -15.33
N TYR A 98 3.33 6.11 -14.50
CA TYR A 98 3.92 7.30 -13.90
C TYR A 98 5.43 7.31 -14.09
N ASP A 99 6.02 8.50 -14.13
CA ASP A 99 7.47 8.68 -13.93
C ASP A 99 7.81 8.69 -12.43
N LEU A 100 9.12 8.76 -12.10
CA LEU A 100 9.57 8.78 -10.71
C LEU A 100 9.30 10.11 -9.99
N ASP A 101 8.88 11.15 -10.70
CA ASP A 101 8.35 12.38 -10.10
C ASP A 101 6.83 12.29 -9.87
N SER A 102 6.27 11.10 -10.13
CA SER A 102 4.85 10.79 -9.96
C SER A 102 3.93 11.58 -10.91
N THR A 103 4.47 12.00 -12.07
CA THR A 103 3.71 12.59 -13.15
C THR A 103 2.99 11.48 -13.93
N PRO A 104 1.67 11.53 -14.07
CA PRO A 104 0.94 10.54 -14.86
C PRO A 104 1.23 10.71 -16.36
N ILE A 105 1.44 9.60 -17.07
CA ILE A 105 1.80 9.61 -18.49
C ILE A 105 0.58 9.34 -19.39
N ASN A 106 -0.27 8.41 -18.99
CA ASN A 106 -1.42 7.95 -19.76
C ASN A 106 -2.72 7.99 -18.95
N SER A 107 -2.90 9.03 -18.14
CA SER A 107 -4.09 9.14 -17.26
C SER A 107 -5.41 9.23 -18.04
N ASN A 108 -5.40 9.81 -19.25
CA ASN A 108 -6.60 10.00 -20.07
C ASN A 108 -7.77 10.62 -19.29
N GLY A 109 -7.46 11.62 -18.44
CA GLY A 109 -8.43 12.30 -17.59
C GLY A 109 -8.82 11.56 -16.31
N ARG A 110 -8.22 10.38 -16.02
CA ARG A 110 -8.41 9.64 -14.75
C ARG A 110 -7.61 10.31 -13.65
N GLY A 111 -8.22 10.49 -12.47
CA GLY A 111 -7.56 11.08 -11.30
C GLY A 111 -6.49 10.16 -10.70
N SER A 112 -5.41 10.74 -10.20
CA SER A 112 -4.32 10.05 -9.49
C SER A 112 -4.52 10.09 -7.98
N PHE A 113 -3.94 9.14 -7.25
CA PHE A 113 -3.83 9.24 -5.79
C PHE A 113 -2.97 10.45 -5.39
N LEU A 114 -3.37 11.16 -4.34
CA LEU A 114 -2.60 12.28 -3.81
C LEU A 114 -1.22 11.85 -3.31
N GLU A 115 -1.13 10.67 -2.72
CA GLU A 115 0.09 10.13 -2.10
C GLU A 115 0.95 9.26 -3.04
N ARG A 116 0.77 9.36 -4.34
CA ARG A 116 1.59 8.68 -5.35
C ARG A 116 3.09 8.95 -5.23
N TYR A 117 3.46 10.07 -4.60
CA TYR A 117 4.85 10.47 -4.34
C TYR A 117 5.60 9.53 -3.39
N ILE A 118 4.88 8.82 -2.50
CA ILE A 118 5.43 7.72 -1.70
C ILE A 118 6.14 6.72 -2.63
N HIS A 119 5.44 6.28 -3.68
CA HIS A 119 5.92 5.25 -4.60
C HIS A 119 7.08 5.74 -5.46
N GLY A 120 6.91 6.88 -6.14
CA GLY A 120 7.92 7.44 -7.04
C GLY A 120 9.27 7.66 -6.35
N GLN A 121 9.26 8.22 -5.14
CA GLN A 121 10.50 8.53 -4.44
C GLN A 121 11.16 7.30 -3.79
N ILE A 122 10.39 6.30 -3.37
CA ILE A 122 10.94 5.01 -2.95
C ILE A 122 11.59 4.31 -4.14
N TYR A 123 10.94 4.25 -5.30
CA TYR A 123 11.56 3.69 -6.50
C TYR A 123 12.82 4.44 -6.92
N ARG A 124 12.86 5.76 -6.78
CA ARG A 124 14.04 6.58 -7.11
C ARG A 124 15.23 6.23 -6.22
N SER A 125 15.01 6.05 -4.93
CA SER A 125 16.07 5.77 -3.95
C SER A 125 16.45 4.30 -3.84
N ARG A 126 15.59 3.37 -4.28
CA ARG A 126 15.70 1.93 -4.08
C ARG A 126 15.52 1.16 -5.40
N PRO A 127 16.59 1.00 -6.20
CA PRO A 127 16.52 0.22 -7.46
C PRO A 127 16.14 -1.26 -7.27
N ASP A 128 16.37 -1.80 -6.08
CA ASP A 128 16.02 -3.16 -5.67
C ASP A 128 14.51 -3.34 -5.38
N VAL A 129 13.79 -2.24 -5.15
CA VAL A 129 12.35 -2.29 -4.90
C VAL A 129 11.57 -2.32 -6.22
N MET A 130 10.77 -3.38 -6.39
CA MET A 130 9.92 -3.59 -7.57
C MET A 130 8.45 -3.35 -7.28
N SER A 131 8.04 -3.29 -6.02
CA SER A 131 6.66 -2.98 -5.63
C SER A 131 6.59 -2.31 -4.26
N VAL A 132 5.62 -1.41 -4.11
CA VAL A 132 5.35 -0.63 -2.90
C VAL A 132 3.87 -0.71 -2.58
N VAL A 133 3.55 -0.96 -1.31
CA VAL A 133 2.19 -0.90 -0.74
C VAL A 133 2.15 0.20 0.29
N HIS A 134 1.19 1.09 0.21
CA HIS A 134 0.82 2.03 1.28
C HIS A 134 -0.54 1.66 1.83
N SER A 135 -0.69 1.65 3.16
CA SER A 135 -1.91 1.23 3.84
C SER A 135 -2.17 1.99 5.13
N HIS A 136 -3.44 2.06 5.51
CA HIS A 136 -3.92 2.57 6.80
C HIS A 136 -4.33 1.42 7.72
N SER A 137 -3.51 0.41 7.78
CA SER A 137 -3.72 -0.87 8.48
C SER A 137 -3.98 -0.65 9.98
N PRO A 138 -5.20 -0.97 10.51
CA PRO A 138 -5.63 -0.50 11.85
C PRO A 138 -4.76 -1.00 12.99
N SER A 139 -4.27 -2.24 12.91
CA SER A 139 -3.42 -2.80 13.97
C SER A 139 -2.00 -2.26 13.94
N VAL A 140 -1.57 -1.71 12.80
CA VAL A 140 -0.22 -1.14 12.61
C VAL A 140 -0.13 0.29 13.12
N ILE A 141 -1.18 1.10 12.92
CA ILE A 141 -1.22 2.52 13.30
C ILE A 141 -0.77 2.78 14.75
N PRO A 142 -1.19 2.00 15.78
CA PRO A 142 -0.79 2.23 17.17
C PRO A 142 0.72 2.24 17.40
N TYR A 143 1.51 1.46 16.63
CA TYR A 143 2.96 1.43 16.74
C TYR A 143 3.63 2.73 16.24
N GLY A 144 3.00 3.42 15.31
CA GLY A 144 3.44 4.75 14.87
C GLY A 144 3.11 5.87 15.86
N LEU A 145 2.17 5.65 16.78
CA LEU A 145 1.71 6.62 17.77
C LEU A 145 2.43 6.50 19.12
N THR A 146 2.85 5.30 19.46
CA THR A 146 3.48 4.99 20.73
C THR A 146 5.00 4.87 20.56
N GLY A 147 5.75 4.92 21.65
CA GLY A 147 7.18 4.59 21.63
C GLY A 147 7.46 3.08 21.56
N LEU A 148 6.42 2.24 21.45
CA LEU A 148 6.57 0.80 21.38
C LEU A 148 7.08 0.38 19.99
N PRO A 149 8.26 -0.26 19.88
CA PRO A 149 8.76 -0.70 18.60
C PRO A 149 7.92 -1.88 18.06
N MET A 150 7.60 -1.84 16.78
CA MET A 150 7.04 -2.98 16.07
C MET A 150 8.15 -4.03 15.86
N ARG A 151 7.87 -5.30 16.18
CA ARG A 151 8.84 -6.40 16.16
C ARG A 151 8.38 -7.55 15.28
N ALA A 152 9.34 -8.37 14.84
CA ALA A 152 9.07 -9.65 14.20
C ALA A 152 8.61 -10.67 15.25
N MET A 153 7.30 -10.88 15.34
CA MET A 153 6.71 -11.73 16.38
C MET A 153 6.78 -13.22 16.06
N TYR A 154 6.92 -13.57 14.79
CA TYR A 154 6.94 -14.96 14.35
C TYR A 154 7.50 -15.07 12.92
N HIS A 155 7.70 -16.30 12.48
CA HIS A 155 8.36 -16.69 11.23
C HIS A 155 7.92 -15.91 9.99
N ASN A 156 6.59 -15.81 9.69
CA ASN A 156 6.14 -15.15 8.46
C ASN A 156 6.38 -13.62 8.45
N ALA A 157 6.60 -13.02 9.61
CA ALA A 157 6.90 -11.60 9.76
C ALA A 157 8.38 -11.31 9.97
N ALA A 158 9.26 -12.27 9.65
CA ALA A 158 10.70 -12.23 9.89
C ALA A 158 11.39 -11.00 9.28
N PHE A 159 10.90 -10.50 8.13
CA PHE A 159 11.40 -9.28 7.47
C PHE A 159 11.33 -8.01 8.35
N LEU A 160 10.52 -8.01 9.41
CA LEU A 160 10.44 -6.91 10.38
C LEU A 160 11.62 -6.90 11.38
N ALA A 161 12.36 -8.00 11.50
CA ALA A 161 13.48 -8.11 12.44
C ALA A 161 14.66 -7.18 12.09
N ALA A 162 14.75 -6.75 10.83
CA ALA A 162 15.70 -5.73 10.38
C ALA A 162 15.43 -4.34 10.97
N GLY A 163 14.27 -4.16 11.62
CA GLY A 163 13.79 -2.91 12.19
C GLY A 163 12.70 -2.25 11.35
N VAL A 164 11.85 -1.49 12.02
CA VAL A 164 10.72 -0.77 11.42
C VAL A 164 10.78 0.68 11.87
N PRO A 165 11.36 1.58 11.07
CA PRO A 165 11.45 3.00 11.39
C PRO A 165 10.08 3.68 11.33
N VAL A 166 9.96 4.82 12.01
CA VAL A 166 8.75 5.65 12.02
C VAL A 166 9.04 6.97 11.31
N PHE A 167 8.35 7.22 10.21
CA PHE A 167 8.34 8.52 9.55
C PHE A 167 7.42 9.47 10.31
N ARG A 168 7.96 10.61 10.68
CA ARG A 168 7.29 11.69 11.40
C ARG A 168 7.31 12.94 10.55
N VAL A 169 6.26 13.12 9.75
CA VAL A 169 6.16 14.25 8.79
C VAL A 169 6.32 15.59 9.48
N GLU A 170 5.79 15.71 10.71
CA GLU A 170 5.85 16.94 11.50
C GLU A 170 7.26 17.37 11.94
N GLU A 171 8.20 16.43 12.05
CA GLU A 171 9.58 16.75 12.45
C GLU A 171 10.32 17.52 11.34
N THR A 172 10.00 17.28 10.09
CA THR A 172 10.66 17.95 8.95
C THR A 172 9.82 19.07 8.35
N PHE A 173 8.50 18.92 8.31
CA PHE A 173 7.61 19.82 7.58
C PHE A 173 6.64 20.61 8.48
N GLY A 174 6.69 20.41 9.81
CA GLY A 174 5.77 21.03 10.75
C GLY A 174 4.35 20.44 10.64
N ALA A 175 3.35 21.19 11.10
CA ALA A 175 1.97 20.77 11.01
C ALA A 175 1.50 20.73 9.55
N THR A 176 1.04 19.56 9.10
CA THR A 176 0.53 19.31 7.75
C THR A 176 -0.83 18.60 7.82
N ASN A 177 -1.42 18.31 6.67
CA ASN A 177 -2.58 17.42 6.55
C ASN A 177 -2.20 15.92 6.66
N MET A 178 -0.99 15.56 7.04
CA MET A 178 -0.43 14.22 7.19
C MET A 178 -0.18 13.46 5.87
N LEU A 179 -0.63 13.96 4.73
CA LEU A 179 -0.46 13.29 3.43
C LEU A 179 0.94 13.58 2.85
N VAL A 180 1.54 12.55 2.25
CA VAL A 180 2.78 12.68 1.46
C VAL A 180 2.40 13.13 0.04
N SER A 181 2.21 14.43 -0.14
CA SER A 181 1.58 15.00 -1.33
C SER A 181 2.54 15.67 -2.32
N ASP A 182 3.83 15.57 -2.09
CA ASP A 182 4.86 16.07 -2.99
C ASP A 182 6.16 15.23 -2.96
N ASN A 183 7.08 15.53 -3.89
CA ASN A 183 8.35 14.81 -4.01
C ASN A 183 9.27 15.01 -2.81
N LYS A 184 9.25 16.14 -2.13
CA LYS A 184 10.12 16.41 -0.96
C LYS A 184 9.69 15.55 0.23
N MET A 185 8.39 15.46 0.48
CA MET A 185 7.83 14.58 1.51
C MET A 185 8.11 13.11 1.19
N GLY A 186 7.94 12.70 -0.09
CA GLY A 186 8.27 11.35 -0.52
C GLY A 186 9.76 11.01 -0.38
N GLN A 187 10.66 11.95 -0.67
CA GLN A 187 12.11 11.79 -0.48
C GLN A 187 12.48 11.58 0.98
N GLU A 188 11.86 12.35 1.88
CA GLU A 188 12.11 12.21 3.32
C GLU A 188 11.59 10.86 3.85
N LEU A 189 10.40 10.41 3.43
CA LEU A 189 9.91 9.07 3.74
C LEU A 189 10.86 7.99 3.20
N ALA A 190 11.34 8.13 1.95
CA ALA A 190 12.29 7.20 1.35
C ALA A 190 13.64 7.17 2.10
N ARG A 191 14.09 8.30 2.62
CA ARG A 191 15.27 8.38 3.48
C ARG A 191 15.07 7.66 4.82
N VAL A 192 13.89 7.82 5.44
CA VAL A 192 13.54 7.17 6.71
C VAL A 192 13.44 5.67 6.56
N ILE A 193 12.78 5.17 5.51
CA ILE A 193 12.68 3.72 5.28
C ILE A 193 14.07 3.10 5.03
N GLY A 194 14.98 3.82 4.37
CA GLY A 194 16.33 3.34 4.08
C GLY A 194 16.33 1.99 3.35
N ASP A 195 17.05 1.02 3.90
CA ASP A 195 17.13 -0.36 3.40
C ASP A 195 16.04 -1.29 3.95
N LYS A 196 15.15 -0.80 4.81
CA LYS A 196 14.15 -1.61 5.49
C LYS A 196 13.00 -2.01 4.55
N SER A 197 12.33 -3.10 4.92
CA SER A 197 11.18 -3.61 4.18
C SER A 197 9.89 -2.85 4.47
N VAL A 198 9.79 -2.24 5.66
CA VAL A 198 8.60 -1.55 6.14
C VAL A 198 9.02 -0.29 6.91
N ALA A 199 8.26 0.80 6.73
CA ALA A 199 8.27 1.95 7.60
C ALA A 199 6.86 2.29 8.07
N LEU A 200 6.72 2.72 9.31
CA LEU A 200 5.48 3.29 9.84
C LEU A 200 5.42 4.77 9.49
N MET A 201 4.22 5.29 9.34
CA MET A 201 3.92 6.71 9.21
C MET A 201 3.11 7.12 10.44
N ARG A 202 3.65 8.06 11.24
CA ARG A 202 3.02 8.47 12.50
C ARG A 202 1.57 8.93 12.27
N ALA A 203 0.62 8.39 13.04
CA ALA A 203 -0.81 8.70 12.99
C ALA A 203 -1.45 8.58 11.59
N HIS A 204 -0.86 7.73 10.71
CA HIS A 204 -1.31 7.59 9.34
C HIS A 204 -1.43 6.11 8.94
N GLY A 205 -0.31 5.39 8.89
CA GLY A 205 -0.29 4.00 8.46
C GLY A 205 1.12 3.46 8.27
N SER A 206 1.34 2.76 7.18
CA SER A 206 2.63 2.17 6.85
C SER A 206 2.90 2.09 5.35
N VAL A 207 4.17 1.85 5.04
CA VAL A 207 4.64 1.52 3.70
C VAL A 207 5.40 0.20 3.77
N ALA A 208 5.09 -0.74 2.86
CA ALA A 208 5.80 -2.00 2.70
C ALA A 208 6.41 -2.08 1.29
N CYS A 209 7.67 -2.51 1.21
CA CYS A 209 8.45 -2.61 -0.02
C CYS A 209 8.84 -4.06 -0.30
N GLY A 210 8.87 -4.44 -1.57
CA GLY A 210 9.28 -5.78 -1.99
C GLY A 210 10.06 -5.81 -3.31
N PRO A 211 10.91 -6.83 -3.50
CA PRO A 211 11.61 -7.07 -4.77
C PRO A 211 10.68 -7.67 -5.85
N SER A 212 9.42 -7.88 -5.54
CA SER A 212 8.35 -8.24 -6.47
C SER A 212 7.01 -7.79 -5.92
N LEU A 213 5.97 -7.78 -6.77
CA LEU A 213 4.58 -7.49 -6.37
C LEU A 213 4.11 -8.44 -5.26
N GLN A 214 4.37 -9.74 -5.45
CA GLN A 214 3.97 -10.79 -4.52
C GLN A 214 4.60 -10.62 -3.15
N ILE A 215 5.90 -10.28 -3.11
CA ILE A 215 6.62 -10.03 -1.85
C ILE A 215 6.13 -8.76 -1.15
N ALA A 216 5.85 -7.68 -1.88
CA ALA A 216 5.32 -6.46 -1.28
C ALA A 216 3.94 -6.69 -0.65
N VAL A 217 3.05 -7.43 -1.33
CA VAL A 217 1.74 -7.84 -0.79
C VAL A 217 1.91 -8.74 0.43
N PHE A 218 2.76 -9.76 0.35
CA PHE A 218 3.09 -10.64 1.47
C PHE A 218 3.55 -9.84 2.70
N ARG A 219 4.48 -8.91 2.51
CA ARG A 219 5.00 -8.06 3.60
C ARG A 219 3.91 -7.16 4.18
N ALA A 220 3.05 -6.57 3.36
CA ALA A 220 1.95 -5.74 3.85
C ALA A 220 0.95 -6.54 4.69
N VAL A 221 0.51 -7.71 4.21
CA VAL A 221 -0.41 -8.61 4.93
C VAL A 221 0.20 -9.06 6.26
N TYR A 222 1.43 -9.57 6.22
CA TYR A 222 2.05 -10.10 7.44
C TYR A 222 2.57 -9.01 8.39
N THR A 223 2.69 -7.76 7.96
CA THR A 223 2.85 -6.61 8.86
C THR A 223 1.61 -6.40 9.71
N GLU A 224 0.41 -6.40 9.11
CA GLU A 224 -0.87 -6.31 9.84
C GLU A 224 -1.05 -7.50 10.79
N VAL A 225 -0.80 -8.73 10.32
CA VAL A 225 -0.91 -9.94 11.15
C VAL A 225 0.07 -9.89 12.33
N SER A 226 1.33 -9.48 12.10
CA SER A 226 2.34 -9.37 13.17
C SER A 226 1.98 -8.31 14.19
N ALA A 227 1.39 -7.19 13.76
CA ALA A 227 0.88 -6.15 14.66
C ALA A 227 -0.18 -6.72 15.60
N ARG A 228 -1.16 -7.46 15.09
CA ARG A 228 -2.19 -8.14 15.90
C ARG A 228 -1.59 -9.16 16.87
N VAL A 229 -0.65 -9.97 16.41
CA VAL A 229 0.04 -10.96 17.26
C VAL A 229 0.80 -10.26 18.39
N GLN A 230 1.51 -9.15 18.09
CA GLN A 230 2.23 -8.40 19.11
C GLN A 230 1.28 -7.77 20.13
N GLN A 231 0.14 -7.20 19.70
CA GLN A 231 -0.87 -6.67 20.60
C GLN A 231 -1.45 -7.75 21.53
N ALA A 232 -1.77 -8.91 20.98
CA ALA A 232 -2.25 -10.05 21.77
C ALA A 232 -1.20 -10.53 22.79
N ALA A 233 0.07 -10.60 22.40
CA ALA A 233 1.16 -10.98 23.29
C ALA A 233 1.37 -9.96 24.42
N LEU A 234 1.28 -8.66 24.12
CA LEU A 234 1.37 -7.59 25.11
C LEU A 234 0.24 -7.64 26.15
N ALA A 235 -0.95 -8.08 25.76
CA ALA A 235 -2.10 -8.20 26.65
C ALA A 235 -1.88 -9.22 27.79
N HIS A 236 -0.92 -10.14 27.63
CA HIS A 236 -0.54 -11.07 28.71
C HIS A 236 0.27 -10.40 29.84
N GLY A 237 0.75 -9.16 29.66
CA GLY A 237 1.53 -8.43 30.67
C GLY A 237 2.91 -9.00 30.94
N LEU A 238 3.42 -9.89 30.09
CA LEU A 238 4.73 -10.53 30.21
C LEU A 238 5.72 -9.97 29.18
N SER A 239 7.01 -10.26 29.38
CA SER A 239 8.04 -9.92 28.41
C SER A 239 7.86 -10.71 27.10
N ILE A 240 8.09 -10.02 25.97
CA ILE A 240 7.96 -10.63 24.64
C ILE A 240 9.35 -11.04 24.15
N ALA A 241 9.51 -12.31 23.79
CA ALA A 241 10.64 -12.86 23.07
C ALA A 241 10.34 -12.80 21.56
N ALA A 242 10.64 -11.65 20.92
CA ALA A 242 10.55 -11.51 19.46
C ALA A 242 11.78 -12.15 18.79
N LEU A 243 11.70 -12.38 17.47
CA LEU A 243 12.85 -12.88 16.71
C LEU A 243 14.04 -11.92 16.83
N SER A 244 15.22 -12.45 16.99
CA SER A 244 16.47 -11.72 16.85
C SER A 244 16.70 -11.31 15.37
N ALA A 245 17.63 -10.40 15.13
CA ALA A 245 17.97 -9.99 13.78
C ALA A 245 18.46 -11.16 12.91
N GLU A 246 19.24 -12.09 13.49
CA GLU A 246 19.76 -13.25 12.77
C GLU A 246 18.67 -14.30 12.50
N GLU A 247 17.82 -14.62 13.47
CA GLU A 247 16.66 -15.50 13.25
C GLU A 247 15.74 -14.91 12.17
N GLY A 248 15.53 -13.58 12.21
CA GLY A 248 14.75 -12.88 11.19
C GLY A 248 15.36 -13.00 9.80
N ARG A 249 16.67 -12.81 9.67
CA ARG A 249 17.36 -12.93 8.37
C ARG A 249 17.20 -14.35 7.78
N LEU A 250 17.47 -15.37 8.57
CA LEU A 250 17.37 -16.79 8.15
C LEU A 250 15.93 -17.19 7.77
N ALA A 251 14.95 -16.73 8.57
CA ALA A 251 13.55 -17.00 8.30
C ALA A 251 13.03 -16.21 7.08
N ASP A 252 13.47 -14.97 6.87
CA ASP A 252 13.04 -14.17 5.71
C ASP A 252 13.55 -14.79 4.39
N GLU A 253 14.78 -15.29 4.34
CA GLU A 253 15.32 -16.02 3.18
C GLU A 253 14.41 -17.21 2.80
N THR A 254 13.95 -17.97 3.79
CA THR A 254 13.01 -19.08 3.57
C THR A 254 11.64 -18.58 3.08
N ASN A 255 11.14 -17.48 3.65
CA ASN A 255 9.86 -16.91 3.29
C ASN A 255 9.85 -16.33 1.87
N LEU A 256 10.95 -15.71 1.43
CA LEU A 256 11.07 -15.22 0.05
C LEU A 256 10.87 -16.35 -0.98
N ALA A 257 11.37 -17.55 -0.70
CA ALA A 257 11.15 -18.74 -1.54
C ALA A 257 9.70 -19.28 -1.46
N ALA A 258 9.05 -19.14 -0.30
CA ALA A 258 7.74 -19.73 -0.02
C ALA A 258 6.54 -18.80 -0.25
N CYS A 259 6.78 -17.50 -0.45
CA CYS A 259 5.71 -16.49 -0.53
C CYS A 259 4.71 -16.74 -1.67
N MET A 260 5.12 -17.43 -2.74
CA MET A 260 4.25 -17.75 -3.88
C MET A 260 3.06 -18.60 -3.47
N ARG A 261 3.18 -19.45 -2.43
CA ARG A 261 2.06 -20.23 -1.88
C ARG A 261 0.93 -19.31 -1.37
N ALA A 262 1.30 -18.24 -0.67
CA ALA A 262 0.33 -17.25 -0.19
C ALA A 262 -0.30 -16.47 -1.36
N TRP A 263 0.53 -16.04 -2.32
CA TRP A 263 0.06 -15.36 -3.52
C TRP A 263 -0.94 -16.21 -4.32
N GLU A 264 -0.63 -17.48 -4.58
CA GLU A 264 -1.50 -18.42 -5.31
C GLU A 264 -2.85 -18.58 -4.61
N LEU A 265 -2.84 -18.75 -3.28
CA LEU A 265 -4.07 -18.83 -2.48
C LEU A 265 -4.92 -17.56 -2.64
N TRP A 266 -4.35 -16.41 -2.37
CA TRP A 266 -5.07 -15.13 -2.42
C TRP A 266 -5.51 -14.79 -3.84
N ARG A 267 -4.64 -15.00 -4.83
CA ARG A 267 -4.93 -14.72 -6.24
C ARG A 267 -6.07 -15.58 -6.78
N GLY A 268 -6.15 -16.84 -6.33
CA GLY A 268 -7.24 -17.76 -6.66
C GLY A 268 -8.61 -17.36 -6.08
N GLN A 269 -8.63 -16.51 -5.06
CA GLN A 269 -9.87 -16.01 -4.44
C GLN A 269 -10.35 -14.69 -5.06
N VAL A 270 -9.52 -14.02 -5.86
CA VAL A 270 -9.88 -12.75 -6.50
C VAL A 270 -10.79 -13.01 -7.72
N VAL A 271 -11.96 -12.39 -7.70
CA VAL A 271 -12.90 -12.34 -8.83
C VAL A 271 -12.90 -10.93 -9.40
N PHE A 272 -12.85 -10.78 -10.74
CA PHE A 272 -12.90 -9.51 -11.45
C PHE A 272 -14.27 -9.26 -12.05
#